data_74e1b19485f366f1370c0358684b5d1b
#
_entry.id   74e1b19485f366f1370c0358684b5d1b
#
_cell.length_a   1.000
_cell.length_b   1.000
_cell.length_c   1.000
_cell.angle_alpha   90.00
_cell.angle_beta   90.00
_cell.angle_gamma   90.00
#
_symmetry.space_group_name_H-M   'P 1'
#
loop_
_entity.id
_entity.type
_entity.pdbx_description
1 polymer ?
#
loop_
_entity_poly.entity_id
_entity_poly.type
_entity_poly.pdbx_seq_one_letter_code
_entity_poly.pdbx_strand_id
1 'polypeptide(L)'
;MTEQARRPARGATVTAVIFNALIVIFTVYGMIRFFTVGGSGNMAVVNTAAFRYFTVDSNLLVALASLLLMIAQIGSLKNRRLVSRGLLVFKHVGTTAVGVTFFTVFCFLGTLYGYKAMIEGVSFFMHLITPLLAMLGFWLLDRGQDIRFRSVFLGLLPTALYGVVYVTMTVFRKQWQDFYGFNIGGRWILSCVIMGIATLVISIVLWTLHRAVGKKAKTDRTGEDQ
;
A
#
# COMPACT_ATOMS: atom_id res chain seq x y z
N MET A 1 -2.10 -7.00 -32.61
CA MET A 1 -3.21 -7.65 -31.91
C MET A 1 -3.46 -6.92 -30.62
N THR A 2 -4.52 -6.13 -30.51
CA THR A 2 -4.93 -5.41 -29.31
C THR A 2 -5.48 -6.44 -28.31
N GLU A 3 -4.72 -6.71 -27.27
CA GLU A 3 -5.13 -7.56 -26.15
C GLU A 3 -6.34 -6.92 -25.47
N GLN A 4 -7.55 -7.37 -25.78
CA GLN A 4 -8.79 -6.88 -25.18
C GLN A 4 -8.79 -7.21 -23.69
N ALA A 5 -8.56 -6.19 -22.86
CA ALA A 5 -8.71 -6.27 -21.43
C ALA A 5 -10.19 -6.60 -21.11
N ARG A 6 -10.45 -7.80 -20.58
CA ARG A 6 -11.81 -8.27 -20.25
C ARG A 6 -12.26 -7.71 -18.92
N ARG A 7 -13.55 -7.43 -18.79
CA ARG A 7 -14.20 -6.89 -17.60
C ARG A 7 -14.25 -7.92 -16.47
N PRO A 8 -14.03 -7.50 -15.22
CA PRO A 8 -14.30 -8.34 -14.06
C PRO A 8 -15.81 -8.64 -13.94
N ALA A 9 -16.16 -9.74 -13.27
CA ALA A 9 -17.54 -10.04 -12.91
C ALA A 9 -18.09 -8.92 -12.00
N ARG A 10 -19.41 -8.63 -12.12
CA ARG A 10 -20.08 -7.57 -11.34
C ARG A 10 -19.85 -7.75 -9.83
N GLY A 11 -19.99 -8.97 -9.31
CA GLY A 11 -19.77 -9.28 -7.89
C GLY A 11 -18.34 -8.95 -7.45
N ALA A 12 -17.32 -9.34 -8.24
CA ALA A 12 -15.92 -9.02 -7.95
C ALA A 12 -15.67 -7.50 -7.90
N THR A 13 -16.29 -6.74 -8.81
CA THR A 13 -16.19 -5.27 -8.80
C THR A 13 -16.85 -4.67 -7.56
N VAL A 14 -18.02 -5.18 -7.14
CA VAL A 14 -18.70 -4.71 -5.91
C VAL A 14 -17.82 -5.00 -4.68
N THR A 15 -17.26 -6.20 -4.59
CA THR A 15 -16.32 -6.54 -3.50
C THR A 15 -15.07 -5.65 -3.52
N ALA A 16 -14.52 -5.32 -4.70
CA ALA A 16 -13.41 -4.39 -4.83
C ALA A 16 -13.78 -2.99 -4.30
N VAL A 17 -14.97 -2.49 -4.63
CA VAL A 17 -15.50 -1.21 -4.12
C VAL A 17 -15.58 -1.22 -2.60
N ILE A 18 -16.07 -2.32 -1.98
CA ILE A 18 -16.15 -2.45 -0.52
C ILE A 18 -14.75 -2.43 0.11
N PHE A 19 -13.79 -3.19 -0.43
CA PHE A 19 -12.41 -3.19 0.09
C PHE A 19 -11.78 -1.79 0.01
N ASN A 20 -11.93 -1.11 -1.13
CA ASN A 20 -11.42 0.24 -1.32
C ASN A 20 -12.11 1.25 -0.38
N ALA A 21 -13.40 1.13 -0.13
CA ALA A 21 -14.12 1.95 0.84
C ALA A 21 -13.62 1.73 2.28
N LEU A 22 -13.40 0.47 2.70
CA LEU A 22 -12.88 0.15 4.02
C LEU A 22 -11.47 0.71 4.23
N ILE A 23 -10.58 0.65 3.21
CA ILE A 23 -9.26 1.28 3.26
C ILE A 23 -9.37 2.78 3.54
N VAL A 24 -10.26 3.47 2.84
CA VAL A 24 -10.50 4.91 3.04
C VAL A 24 -11.02 5.18 4.46
N ILE A 25 -12.05 4.43 4.89
CA ILE A 25 -12.68 4.60 6.21
C ILE A 25 -11.67 4.41 7.34
N PHE A 26 -10.88 3.33 7.31
CA PHE A 26 -9.89 3.05 8.37
C PHE A 26 -8.75 4.06 8.39
N THR A 27 -8.32 4.53 7.21
CA THR A 27 -7.30 5.59 7.14
C THR A 27 -7.85 6.91 7.69
N VAL A 28 -9.06 7.32 7.30
CA VAL A 28 -9.71 8.53 7.82
C VAL A 28 -9.91 8.43 9.34
N TYR A 29 -10.37 7.29 9.84
CA TYR A 29 -10.47 7.04 11.28
C TYR A 29 -9.12 7.23 11.97
N GLY A 30 -8.05 6.66 11.43
CA GLY A 30 -6.71 6.82 11.97
C GLY A 30 -6.25 8.28 11.98
N MET A 31 -6.50 9.03 10.92
CA MET A 31 -6.17 10.46 10.85
C MET A 31 -6.96 11.27 11.89
N ILE A 32 -8.26 11.04 12.01
CA ILE A 32 -9.08 11.70 13.06
C ILE A 32 -8.48 11.42 14.44
N ARG A 33 -8.09 10.17 14.73
CA ARG A 33 -7.48 9.82 16.02
C ARG A 33 -6.18 10.58 16.27
N PHE A 34 -5.28 10.69 15.28
CA PHE A 34 -4.04 11.47 15.41
C PHE A 34 -4.29 12.96 15.70
N PHE A 35 -5.35 13.53 15.13
CA PHE A 35 -5.66 14.95 15.30
C PHE A 35 -6.51 15.27 16.56
N THR A 36 -7.19 14.28 17.15
CA THR A 36 -8.07 14.50 18.31
C THR A 36 -7.49 14.00 19.62
N VAL A 37 -6.96 12.78 19.63
CA VAL A 37 -6.55 12.07 20.85
C VAL A 37 -5.06 11.72 20.82
N GLY A 38 -4.46 11.66 19.62
CA GLY A 38 -3.13 11.15 19.39
C GLY A 38 -3.12 9.68 18.98
N GLY A 39 -1.96 9.24 18.52
CA GLY A 39 -1.70 7.85 18.19
C GLY A 39 -1.54 6.97 19.43
N SER A 40 -1.23 5.72 19.21
CA SER A 40 -1.05 4.71 20.25
C SER A 40 0.21 3.87 20.01
N GLY A 41 0.67 3.21 21.06
CA GLY A 41 1.84 2.34 20.98
C GLY A 41 3.10 3.13 20.58
N ASN A 42 3.79 2.65 19.57
CA ASN A 42 5.01 3.28 19.07
C ASN A 42 4.77 4.58 18.26
N MET A 43 3.53 4.90 17.94
CA MET A 43 3.12 6.12 17.25
C MET A 43 2.35 7.07 18.17
N ALA A 44 2.74 7.16 19.44
CA ALA A 44 2.11 8.03 20.45
C ALA A 44 2.44 9.51 20.21
N VAL A 45 2.00 10.06 19.07
CA VAL A 45 2.16 11.45 18.64
C VAL A 45 0.82 12.08 18.29
N VAL A 46 0.78 13.41 18.26
CA VAL A 46 -0.42 14.16 17.96
C VAL A 46 -0.22 15.10 16.76
N ASN A 47 -1.30 15.40 16.07
CA ASN A 47 -1.35 16.37 14.99
C ASN A 47 -0.36 16.05 13.85
N THR A 48 0.26 17.09 13.31
CA THR A 48 1.19 16.98 12.16
C THR A 48 2.45 16.16 12.44
N ALA A 49 2.77 15.87 13.70
CA ALA A 49 3.87 15.00 14.05
C ALA A 49 3.67 13.55 13.55
N ALA A 50 2.42 13.15 13.27
CA ALA A 50 2.08 11.86 12.69
C ALA A 50 2.71 11.64 11.29
N PHE A 51 2.90 12.70 10.49
CA PHE A 51 3.55 12.64 9.18
C PHE A 51 5.08 12.37 9.23
N ARG A 52 5.65 12.21 10.42
CA ARG A 52 7.02 11.68 10.55
C ARG A 52 7.09 10.18 10.32
N TYR A 53 5.96 9.49 10.35
CA TYR A 53 5.90 8.04 10.19
C TYR A 53 5.48 7.66 8.78
N PHE A 54 6.30 6.86 8.10
CA PHE A 54 5.96 6.29 6.79
C PHE A 54 4.64 5.52 6.80
N THR A 55 4.28 4.93 7.93
CA THR A 55 2.98 4.29 8.14
C THR A 55 1.82 5.21 7.81
N VAL A 56 1.87 6.46 8.29
CA VAL A 56 0.80 7.44 8.05
C VAL A 56 0.78 7.86 6.59
N ASP A 57 1.93 8.19 6.03
CA ASP A 57 2.05 8.66 4.64
C ASP A 57 1.64 7.57 3.65
N SER A 58 2.07 6.32 3.87
CA SER A 58 1.72 5.18 3.02
C SER A 58 0.23 4.83 3.08
N ASN A 59 -0.40 4.92 4.27
CA ASN A 59 -1.84 4.72 4.43
C ASN A 59 -2.65 5.83 3.73
N LEU A 60 -2.23 7.09 3.82
CA LEU A 60 -2.87 8.19 3.08
C LEU A 60 -2.74 8.01 1.57
N LEU A 61 -1.56 7.60 1.09
CA LEU A 61 -1.32 7.35 -0.32
C LEU A 61 -2.23 6.24 -0.86
N VAL A 62 -2.32 5.11 -0.16
CA VAL A 62 -3.19 4.01 -0.59
C VAL A 62 -4.66 4.34 -0.44
N ALA A 63 -5.05 5.14 0.56
CA ALA A 63 -6.43 5.59 0.72
C ALA A 63 -6.85 6.52 -0.44
N LEU A 64 -6.00 7.47 -0.83
CA LEU A 64 -6.26 8.32 -2.01
C LEU A 64 -6.37 7.49 -3.29
N ALA A 65 -5.44 6.55 -3.50
CA ALA A 65 -5.49 5.65 -4.64
C ALA A 65 -6.76 4.78 -4.63
N SER A 66 -7.17 4.28 -3.45
CA SER A 66 -8.39 3.49 -3.26
C SER A 66 -9.65 4.30 -3.53
N LEU A 67 -9.70 5.55 -3.07
CA LEU A 67 -10.84 6.44 -3.32
C LEU A 67 -11.04 6.69 -4.82
N LEU A 68 -9.97 7.05 -5.53
CA LEU A 68 -10.04 7.30 -6.97
C LEU A 68 -10.38 6.02 -7.75
N LEU A 69 -9.81 4.88 -7.33
CA LEU A 69 -10.10 3.59 -7.95
C LEU A 69 -11.56 3.17 -7.71
N MET A 70 -12.07 3.34 -6.49
CA MET A 70 -13.46 3.07 -6.11
C MET A 70 -14.45 3.88 -6.97
N ILE A 71 -14.21 5.17 -7.15
CA ILE A 71 -15.03 6.04 -8.01
C ILE A 71 -15.04 5.50 -9.46
N ALA A 72 -13.87 5.12 -9.98
CA ALA A 72 -13.77 4.56 -11.33
C ALA A 72 -14.45 3.18 -11.44
N GLN A 73 -14.37 2.34 -10.40
CA GLN A 73 -15.05 1.03 -10.36
C GLN A 73 -16.57 1.18 -10.32
N ILE A 74 -17.10 2.12 -9.54
CA ILE A 74 -18.54 2.45 -9.53
C ILE A 74 -18.98 2.95 -10.92
N GLY A 75 -18.22 3.84 -11.54
CA GLY A 75 -18.46 4.30 -12.90
C GLY A 75 -18.40 3.16 -13.93
N SER A 76 -17.52 2.19 -13.73
CA SER A 76 -17.39 0.99 -14.57
C SER A 76 -18.63 0.08 -14.49
N LEU A 77 -19.23 -0.06 -13.31
CA LEU A 77 -20.49 -0.81 -13.13
C LEU A 77 -21.64 -0.19 -13.93
N LYS A 78 -21.69 1.15 -14.00
CA LYS A 78 -22.75 1.89 -14.71
C LYS A 78 -22.50 1.95 -16.22
N ASN A 79 -21.31 2.40 -16.61
CA ASN A 79 -20.99 2.78 -18.01
C ASN A 79 -20.24 1.69 -18.77
N ARG A 80 -20.01 0.54 -18.15
CA ARG A 80 -19.30 -0.61 -18.75
C ARG A 80 -17.88 -0.29 -19.27
N ARG A 81 -17.21 0.74 -18.80
CA ARG A 81 -15.83 1.10 -19.16
C ARG A 81 -14.83 0.37 -18.27
N LEU A 82 -13.68 -0.01 -18.82
CA LEU A 82 -12.58 -0.56 -18.04
C LEU A 82 -11.91 0.52 -17.20
N VAL A 83 -11.51 0.17 -15.97
CA VAL A 83 -10.67 1.03 -15.14
C VAL A 83 -9.34 1.28 -15.85
N SER A 84 -8.90 2.53 -15.86
CA SER A 84 -7.69 2.95 -16.56
C SER A 84 -6.43 2.36 -15.92
N ARG A 85 -5.40 2.14 -16.76
CA ARG A 85 -4.08 1.67 -16.30
C ARG A 85 -3.47 2.62 -15.27
N GLY A 86 -3.59 3.93 -15.48
CA GLY A 86 -3.02 4.93 -14.58
C GLY A 86 -3.52 4.78 -13.13
N LEU A 87 -4.83 4.57 -12.94
CA LEU A 87 -5.40 4.35 -11.61
C LEU A 87 -4.93 3.03 -10.98
N LEU A 88 -4.81 1.96 -11.77
CA LEU A 88 -4.28 0.69 -11.28
C LEU A 88 -2.79 0.79 -10.92
N VAL A 89 -2.00 1.54 -11.69
CA VAL A 89 -0.60 1.83 -11.36
C VAL A 89 -0.51 2.64 -10.07
N PHE A 90 -1.36 3.66 -9.91
CA PHE A 90 -1.39 4.46 -8.69
C PHE A 90 -1.80 3.62 -7.47
N LYS A 91 -2.79 2.72 -7.63
CA LYS A 91 -3.15 1.74 -6.59
C LYS A 91 -1.99 0.79 -6.29
N HIS A 92 -1.27 0.30 -7.30
CA HIS A 92 -0.07 -0.53 -7.13
C HIS A 92 1.00 0.18 -6.29
N VAL A 93 1.29 1.46 -6.59
CA VAL A 93 2.25 2.28 -5.84
C VAL A 93 1.83 2.41 -4.38
N GLY A 94 0.58 2.78 -4.10
CA GLY A 94 0.06 2.89 -2.73
C GLY A 94 0.06 1.54 -2.00
N THR A 95 -0.34 0.45 -2.69
CA THR A 95 -0.32 -0.91 -2.11
C THR A 95 1.10 -1.37 -1.79
N THR A 96 2.08 -1.06 -2.65
CA THR A 96 3.50 -1.35 -2.37
C THR A 96 3.96 -0.61 -1.13
N ALA A 97 3.62 0.67 -0.98
CA ALA A 97 4.00 1.49 0.17
C ALA A 97 3.44 0.93 1.49
N VAL A 98 2.15 0.57 1.56
CA VAL A 98 1.60 -0.06 2.78
C VAL A 98 2.08 -1.49 2.97
N GLY A 99 2.43 -2.20 1.90
CA GLY A 99 3.10 -3.50 1.98
C GLY A 99 4.46 -3.38 2.66
N VAL A 100 5.26 -2.35 2.34
CA VAL A 100 6.51 -2.04 3.04
C VAL A 100 6.24 -1.78 4.53
N THR A 101 5.23 -0.98 4.86
CA THR A 101 4.82 -0.76 6.26
C THR A 101 4.51 -2.09 6.96
N PHE A 102 3.67 -2.94 6.36
CA PHE A 102 3.30 -4.24 6.91
C PHE A 102 4.52 -5.11 7.19
N PHE A 103 5.35 -5.36 6.19
CA PHE A 103 6.51 -6.24 6.35
C PHE A 103 7.57 -5.65 7.29
N THR A 104 7.79 -4.34 7.28
CA THR A 104 8.70 -3.67 8.23
C THR A 104 8.21 -3.86 9.67
N VAL A 105 6.91 -3.72 9.93
CA VAL A 105 6.34 -3.91 11.26
C VAL A 105 6.45 -5.37 11.70
N PHE A 106 6.02 -6.32 10.88
CA PHE A 106 5.95 -7.71 11.31
C PHE A 106 7.28 -8.48 11.23
N CYS A 107 8.18 -8.11 10.33
CA CYS A 107 9.48 -8.77 10.20
C CYS A 107 10.60 -8.10 11.00
N PHE A 108 10.44 -6.81 11.37
CA PHE A 108 11.51 -6.07 12.01
C PHE A 108 11.08 -5.34 13.29
N LEU A 109 10.16 -4.37 13.22
CA LEU A 109 9.81 -3.54 14.38
C LEU A 109 9.12 -4.32 15.50
N GLY A 110 8.28 -5.29 15.15
CA GLY A 110 7.61 -6.15 16.14
C GLY A 110 8.58 -6.98 16.97
N THR A 111 9.73 -7.38 16.39
CA THR A 111 10.79 -8.09 17.11
C THR A 111 11.60 -7.16 18.00
N LEU A 112 11.74 -5.87 17.64
CA LEU A 112 12.49 -4.88 18.42
C LEU A 112 11.67 -4.27 19.57
N TYR A 113 10.41 -3.91 19.28
CA TYR A 113 9.57 -3.12 20.19
C TYR A 113 8.39 -3.90 20.77
N GLY A 114 8.20 -5.15 20.35
CA GLY A 114 7.08 -5.99 20.76
C GLY A 114 5.85 -5.80 19.88
N TYR A 115 5.24 -6.91 19.47
CA TYR A 115 4.08 -6.94 18.56
C TYR A 115 2.85 -6.22 19.14
N LYS A 116 2.65 -6.28 20.48
CA LYS A 116 1.52 -5.60 21.12
C LYS A 116 1.56 -4.09 20.84
N ALA A 117 2.72 -3.44 21.00
CA ALA A 117 2.88 -2.03 20.75
C ALA A 117 2.66 -1.66 19.26
N MET A 118 2.94 -2.61 18.35
CA MET A 118 2.79 -2.42 16.90
C MET A 118 1.32 -2.52 16.43
N ILE A 119 0.45 -3.21 17.17
CA ILE A 119 -0.94 -3.45 16.78
C ILE A 119 -1.95 -2.91 17.80
N GLU A 120 -1.56 -2.02 18.69
CA GLU A 120 -2.46 -1.42 19.68
C GLU A 120 -3.19 -0.20 19.09
N GLY A 121 -4.51 -0.10 19.40
CA GLY A 121 -5.32 1.05 19.03
C GLY A 121 -5.33 1.33 17.53
N VAL A 122 -4.99 2.55 17.13
CA VAL A 122 -4.98 2.99 15.72
C VAL A 122 -3.94 2.25 14.88
N SER A 123 -2.85 1.81 15.51
CA SER A 123 -1.79 1.04 14.85
C SER A 123 -2.31 -0.29 14.29
N PHE A 124 -3.33 -0.90 14.91
CA PHE A 124 -3.98 -2.11 14.40
C PHE A 124 -4.52 -1.91 12.97
N PHE A 125 -5.20 -0.80 12.74
CA PHE A 125 -5.73 -0.51 11.41
C PHE A 125 -4.63 -0.17 10.41
N MET A 126 -3.65 0.66 10.80
CA MET A 126 -2.63 1.17 9.89
C MET A 126 -1.50 0.17 9.60
N HIS A 127 -1.19 -0.72 10.53
CA HIS A 127 -0.12 -1.72 10.34
C HIS A 127 -0.63 -3.06 9.83
N LEU A 128 -1.90 -3.42 10.10
CA LEU A 128 -2.43 -4.75 9.78
C LEU A 128 -3.59 -4.68 8.80
N ILE A 129 -4.72 -4.07 9.20
CA ILE A 129 -5.97 -4.19 8.45
C ILE A 129 -5.90 -3.50 7.09
N THR A 130 -5.51 -2.21 7.06
CA THR A 130 -5.42 -1.45 5.81
C THR A 130 -4.41 -2.06 4.83
N PRO A 131 -3.17 -2.42 5.23
CA PRO A 131 -2.24 -3.11 4.34
C PRO A 131 -2.77 -4.44 3.80
N LEU A 132 -3.39 -5.29 4.64
CA LEU A 132 -3.95 -6.56 4.20
C LEU A 132 -5.08 -6.36 3.19
N LEU A 133 -6.03 -5.46 3.46
CA LEU A 133 -7.11 -5.12 2.53
C LEU A 133 -6.55 -4.58 1.20
N ALA A 134 -5.52 -3.74 1.25
CA ALA A 134 -4.89 -3.19 0.06
C ALA A 134 -4.19 -4.28 -0.78
N MET A 135 -3.39 -5.15 -0.15
CA MET A 135 -2.67 -6.22 -0.84
C MET A 135 -3.63 -7.27 -1.42
N LEU A 136 -4.60 -7.75 -0.64
CA LEU A 136 -5.59 -8.73 -1.10
C LEU A 136 -6.53 -8.13 -2.16
N GLY A 137 -7.00 -6.89 -1.96
CA GLY A 137 -7.83 -6.18 -2.93
C GLY A 137 -7.11 -6.01 -4.26
N PHE A 138 -5.86 -5.53 -4.24
CA PHE A 138 -5.06 -5.36 -5.44
C PHE A 138 -4.76 -6.70 -6.14
N TRP A 139 -4.41 -7.73 -5.37
CA TRP A 139 -4.14 -9.06 -5.92
C TRP A 139 -5.37 -9.69 -6.57
N LEU A 140 -6.52 -9.71 -5.89
CA LEU A 140 -7.66 -10.55 -6.26
C LEU A 140 -8.77 -9.79 -7.00
N LEU A 141 -8.98 -8.50 -6.68
CA LEU A 141 -10.21 -7.78 -7.01
C LEU A 141 -10.01 -6.57 -7.94
N ASP A 142 -8.94 -5.79 -7.76
CA ASP A 142 -8.72 -4.57 -8.52
C ASP A 142 -8.32 -4.89 -9.96
N ARG A 143 -9.26 -4.80 -10.89
CA ARG A 143 -9.08 -5.18 -12.30
C ARG A 143 -9.41 -4.04 -13.25
N GLY A 144 -8.77 -4.03 -14.41
CA GLY A 144 -8.94 -3.04 -15.46
C GLY A 144 -7.96 -3.28 -16.61
N GLN A 145 -7.36 -2.22 -17.12
CA GLN A 145 -6.31 -2.30 -18.13
C GLN A 145 -5.01 -2.87 -17.54
N ASP A 146 -4.28 -3.66 -18.32
CA ASP A 146 -3.05 -4.32 -17.89
C ASP A 146 -1.96 -3.33 -17.43
N ILE A 147 -1.30 -3.69 -16.31
CA ILE A 147 -0.18 -2.95 -15.75
C ILE A 147 1.12 -3.47 -16.38
N ARG A 148 1.95 -2.56 -16.89
CA ARG A 148 3.25 -2.89 -17.49
C ARG A 148 4.28 -3.17 -16.40
N PHE A 149 5.27 -4.06 -16.66
CA PHE A 149 6.34 -4.38 -15.70
C PHE A 149 7.10 -3.15 -15.19
N ARG A 150 7.36 -2.16 -16.05
CA ARG A 150 8.04 -0.92 -15.63
C ARG A 150 7.31 -0.16 -14.51
N SER A 151 6.03 -0.41 -14.28
CA SER A 151 5.28 0.18 -13.15
C SER A 151 5.79 -0.31 -11.78
N VAL A 152 6.51 -1.45 -11.73
CA VAL A 152 7.15 -1.98 -10.54
C VAL A 152 8.15 -0.95 -9.97
N PHE A 153 8.90 -0.28 -10.82
CA PHE A 153 9.87 0.74 -10.38
C PHE A 153 9.20 1.99 -9.78
N LEU A 154 7.97 2.30 -10.20
CA LEU A 154 7.21 3.39 -9.60
C LEU A 154 6.80 3.07 -8.15
N GLY A 155 6.69 1.79 -7.79
CA GLY A 155 6.44 1.35 -6.42
C GLY A 155 7.55 1.73 -5.43
N LEU A 156 8.77 2.01 -5.92
CA LEU A 156 9.89 2.43 -5.08
C LEU A 156 9.80 3.91 -4.67
N LEU A 157 9.10 4.73 -5.45
CA LEU A 157 9.10 6.18 -5.27
C LEU A 157 8.70 6.63 -3.86
N PRO A 158 7.58 6.17 -3.26
CA PRO A 158 7.19 6.62 -1.92
C PRO A 158 8.24 6.30 -0.87
N THR A 159 8.77 5.07 -0.88
CA THR A 159 9.80 4.63 0.07
C THR A 159 11.11 5.38 -0.13
N ALA A 160 11.53 5.63 -1.38
CA ALA A 160 12.74 6.37 -1.68
C ALA A 160 12.62 7.85 -1.24
N LEU A 161 11.52 8.52 -1.59
CA LEU A 161 11.28 9.91 -1.20
C LEU A 161 11.24 10.07 0.32
N TYR A 162 10.48 9.19 1.00
CA TYR A 162 10.45 9.19 2.45
C TYR A 162 11.83 8.88 3.05
N GLY A 163 12.57 7.90 2.50
CA GLY A 163 13.91 7.54 2.95
C GLY A 163 14.90 8.70 2.91
N VAL A 164 14.85 9.53 1.85
CA VAL A 164 15.66 10.77 1.76
C VAL A 164 15.30 11.73 2.90
N VAL A 165 14.03 11.98 3.14
CA VAL A 165 13.57 12.85 4.24
C VAL A 165 14.01 12.27 5.58
N TYR A 166 13.75 10.99 5.82
CA TYR A 166 14.06 10.32 7.08
C TYR A 166 15.57 10.37 7.41
N VAL A 167 16.41 9.98 6.47
CA VAL A 167 17.87 10.02 6.64
C VAL A 167 18.36 11.46 6.86
N THR A 168 17.83 12.41 6.11
CA THR A 168 18.18 13.83 6.30
C THR A 168 17.85 14.29 7.71
N MET A 169 16.67 13.93 8.24
CA MET A 169 16.21 14.40 9.54
C MET A 169 16.84 13.65 10.72
N THR A 170 17.15 12.35 10.56
CA THR A 170 17.70 11.50 11.63
C THR A 170 19.23 11.51 11.66
N VAL A 171 19.89 11.40 10.49
CA VAL A 171 21.35 11.25 10.41
C VAL A 171 22.05 12.58 10.29
N PHE A 172 21.62 13.44 9.33
CA PHE A 172 22.31 14.69 9.04
C PHE A 172 21.89 15.84 9.94
N ARG A 173 20.58 16.07 10.10
CA ARG A 173 20.05 17.17 10.93
C ARG A 173 19.88 16.81 12.40
N LYS A 174 19.77 15.52 12.72
CA LYS A 174 19.57 15.00 14.08
C LYS A 174 18.34 15.59 14.79
N GLN A 175 17.32 15.96 14.01
CA GLN A 175 16.07 16.55 14.52
C GLN A 175 15.01 15.48 14.89
N TRP A 176 15.11 14.29 14.29
CA TRP A 176 14.24 13.16 14.61
C TRP A 176 15.04 12.07 15.31
N GLN A 177 14.39 11.40 16.26
CA GLN A 177 14.91 10.15 16.81
C GLN A 177 14.86 9.07 15.73
N ASP A 178 15.78 8.13 15.79
CA ASP A 178 15.82 7.00 14.85
C ASP A 178 14.82 5.91 15.29
N PHE A 179 13.52 6.20 15.14
CA PHE A 179 12.44 5.31 15.56
C PHE A 179 12.25 4.07 14.67
N TYR A 180 12.94 3.98 13.54
CA TYR A 180 13.00 2.76 12.72
C TYR A 180 14.32 2.01 12.86
N GLY A 181 15.28 2.49 13.63
CA GLY A 181 16.57 1.84 13.78
C GLY A 181 17.41 1.83 12.52
N PHE A 182 17.22 2.78 11.60
CA PHE A 182 17.95 2.84 10.33
C PHE A 182 19.44 3.11 10.49
N ASN A 183 19.80 3.82 11.55
CA ASN A 183 21.19 4.22 11.80
C ASN A 183 21.85 3.44 12.94
N ILE A 184 21.34 2.28 13.31
CA ILE A 184 21.96 1.44 14.34
C ILE A 184 23.41 1.13 13.93
N GLY A 185 24.36 1.50 14.78
CA GLY A 185 25.79 1.35 14.52
C GLY A 185 26.34 2.15 13.32
N GLY A 186 25.66 3.25 12.93
CA GLY A 186 26.07 4.10 11.80
C GLY A 186 25.80 3.50 10.41
N ARG A 187 25.00 2.43 10.32
CA ARG A 187 24.80 1.63 9.09
C ARG A 187 23.62 2.09 8.23
N TRP A 188 23.27 3.36 8.24
CA TRP A 188 22.11 3.88 7.53
C TRP A 188 22.11 3.59 6.02
N ILE A 189 23.31 3.58 5.36
CA ILE A 189 23.41 3.24 3.93
C ILE A 189 22.94 1.80 3.69
N LEU A 190 23.40 0.84 4.52
CA LEU A 190 22.99 -0.55 4.43
C LEU A 190 21.46 -0.70 4.64
N SER A 191 20.91 0.03 5.61
CA SER A 191 19.46 0.05 5.85
C SER A 191 18.68 0.57 4.64
N CYS A 192 19.14 1.63 3.99
CA CYS A 192 18.55 2.15 2.76
C CYS A 192 18.59 1.13 1.62
N VAL A 193 19.71 0.42 1.43
CA VAL A 193 19.85 -0.61 0.39
C VAL A 193 18.89 -1.79 0.66
N ILE A 194 18.87 -2.29 1.90
CA ILE A 194 17.97 -3.38 2.30
C ILE A 194 16.50 -2.98 2.07
N MET A 195 16.11 -1.77 2.49
CA MET A 195 14.76 -1.27 2.31
C MET A 195 14.40 -1.08 0.84
N GLY A 196 15.33 -0.61 0.02
CA GLY A 196 15.14 -0.50 -1.43
C GLY A 196 14.90 -1.87 -2.08
N ILE A 197 15.70 -2.87 -1.73
CA ILE A 197 15.56 -4.25 -2.21
C ILE A 197 14.22 -4.83 -1.74
N ALA A 198 13.87 -4.69 -0.47
CA ALA A 198 12.62 -5.18 0.09
C ALA A 198 11.40 -4.55 -0.63
N THR A 199 11.43 -3.23 -0.84
CA THR A 199 10.39 -2.52 -1.59
C THR A 199 10.26 -3.04 -3.02
N LEU A 200 11.38 -3.25 -3.71
CA LEU A 200 11.40 -3.80 -5.07
C LEU A 200 10.78 -5.20 -5.11
N VAL A 201 11.17 -6.07 -4.19
CA VAL A 201 10.63 -7.44 -4.08
C VAL A 201 9.12 -7.41 -3.84
N ILE A 202 8.63 -6.60 -2.89
CA ILE A 202 7.19 -6.44 -2.62
C ILE A 202 6.46 -5.97 -3.87
N SER A 203 6.98 -4.97 -4.58
CA SER A 203 6.40 -4.43 -5.80
C SER A 203 6.33 -5.48 -6.92
N ILE A 204 7.40 -6.27 -7.13
CA ILE A 204 7.44 -7.37 -8.11
C ILE A 204 6.41 -8.44 -7.76
N VAL A 205 6.36 -8.87 -6.50
CA VAL A 205 5.42 -9.90 -6.03
C VAL A 205 3.98 -9.45 -6.26
N LEU A 206 3.62 -8.23 -5.85
CA LEU A 206 2.28 -7.68 -6.06
C LEU A 206 1.91 -7.60 -7.54
N TRP A 207 2.82 -7.13 -8.40
CA TRP A 207 2.61 -7.10 -9.84
C TRP A 207 2.41 -8.49 -10.44
N THR A 208 3.25 -9.47 -10.03
CA THR A 208 3.19 -10.86 -10.52
C THR A 208 1.87 -11.52 -10.11
N LEU A 209 1.47 -11.40 -8.84
CA LEU A 209 0.22 -11.94 -8.31
C LEU A 209 -0.99 -11.31 -9.00
N HIS A 210 -1.00 -10.00 -9.17
CA HIS A 210 -2.06 -9.29 -9.88
C HIS A 210 -2.22 -9.79 -11.33
N ARG A 211 -1.09 -9.97 -12.04
CA ARG A 211 -1.07 -10.46 -13.42
C ARG A 211 -1.50 -11.93 -13.54
N ALA A 212 -1.08 -12.79 -12.59
CA ALA A 212 -1.41 -14.22 -12.61
C ALA A 212 -2.91 -14.47 -12.57
N VAL A 213 -3.63 -13.80 -11.67
CA VAL A 213 -5.11 -13.91 -11.59
C VAL A 213 -5.78 -13.36 -12.84
N GLY A 214 -5.27 -12.25 -13.40
CA GLY A 214 -5.78 -11.70 -14.66
C GLY A 214 -5.65 -12.67 -15.84
N LYS A 215 -4.58 -13.48 -15.91
CA LYS A 215 -4.38 -14.49 -16.93
C LYS A 215 -5.30 -15.71 -16.74
N LYS A 216 -5.43 -16.24 -15.52
CA LYS A 216 -6.29 -17.39 -15.21
C LYS A 216 -7.75 -17.12 -15.59
N ALA A 217 -8.29 -15.98 -15.23
CA ALA A 217 -9.64 -15.56 -15.59
C ALA A 217 -9.86 -15.46 -17.12
N LYS A 218 -8.79 -15.39 -17.92
CA LYS A 218 -8.82 -15.38 -19.38
C LYS A 218 -8.89 -16.80 -19.95
N THR A 219 -8.16 -17.75 -19.37
CA THR A 219 -8.05 -19.15 -19.82
C THR A 219 -9.33 -19.95 -19.53
N ASP A 220 -9.91 -19.78 -18.32
CA ASP A 220 -11.11 -20.52 -17.91
C ASP A 220 -12.32 -20.24 -18.81
N ARG A 221 -12.42 -19.03 -19.38
CA ARG A 221 -13.52 -18.66 -20.29
C ARG A 221 -13.33 -19.06 -21.76
N THR A 222 -12.08 -19.26 -22.20
CA THR A 222 -11.84 -19.78 -23.55
C THR A 222 -12.03 -21.29 -23.65
N GLY A 223 -12.00 -22.01 -22.52
CA GLY A 223 -12.32 -23.43 -22.43
C GLY A 223 -13.83 -23.75 -22.36
N GLU A 224 -14.67 -22.75 -21.99
CA GLU A 224 -16.13 -22.89 -21.97
C GLU A 224 -16.79 -22.62 -23.36
N ASP A 225 -16.06 -21.97 -24.28
CA ASP A 225 -16.54 -21.62 -25.61
C ASP A 225 -16.15 -22.70 -26.68
N GLN A 226 -15.58 -23.85 -26.28
CA GLN A 226 -15.27 -25.03 -27.15
C GLN A 226 -16.15 -26.21 -26.77
#